data_7f5b709fdc28abd73038d25510caf57a
#
_entry.id   7f5b709fdc28abd73038d25510caf57a
#
_cell.length_a   1.000
_cell.length_b   1.000
_cell.length_c   1.000
_cell.angle_alpha   90.00
_cell.angle_beta   90.00
_cell.angle_gamma   90.00
#
_symmetry.space_group_name_H-M   'P 1'
#
loop_
_entity.id
_entity.type
_entity.pdbx_description
1 polymer ?
#
loop_
_entity_poly.entity_id
_entity_poly.type
_entity_poly.pdbx_seq_one_letter_code
_entity_poly.pdbx_strand_id
1 'polypeptide(L)'
;KLAMTFPRTVGQIPVYYNKHQSARVGNGSWSGLYQDIESSPMYWFGHGLSYTSFKYEDLSVDELNMIASVKITNTGNRLGKETILWYVSDPEASITQPIKKLKHFEKIELKPNESKVVTFEIDKTSHLSYVDQKGNIIFESGDFKVNVGNLVKSFNVSDG
;
A
#
# COMPACT_ATOMS: atom_id res chain seq x y z
N LYS A 1 10.09 2.06 9.71
CA LYS A 1 9.84 1.82 8.28
C LYS A 1 10.67 2.78 7.42
N LEU A 2 11.24 2.28 6.32
CA LEU A 2 11.98 3.10 5.36
C LEU A 2 11.03 3.99 4.56
N ALA A 3 11.42 5.26 4.39
CA ALA A 3 10.65 6.24 3.62
C ALA A 3 11.05 6.28 2.14
N MET A 4 11.91 5.38 1.71
CA MET A 4 12.35 5.23 0.32
C MET A 4 12.71 3.78 0.02
N THR A 5 12.79 3.46 -1.26
CA THR A 5 13.29 2.18 -1.75
C THR A 5 14.82 2.23 -1.85
N PHE A 6 15.50 1.18 -1.44
CA PHE A 6 16.95 1.05 -1.54
C PHE A 6 17.33 0.10 -2.66
N PRO A 7 18.13 0.53 -3.65
CA PRO A 7 18.59 -0.32 -4.73
C PRO A 7 19.59 -1.38 -4.23
N ARG A 8 19.78 -2.45 -5.03
CA ARG A 8 20.81 -3.47 -4.76
C ARG A 8 22.21 -2.99 -5.07
N THR A 9 22.33 -2.16 -6.10
CA THR A 9 23.61 -1.60 -6.56
C THR A 9 23.42 -0.16 -7.01
N VAL A 10 24.53 0.58 -7.13
CA VAL A 10 24.54 1.96 -7.61
C VAL A 10 24.02 2.06 -9.06
N GLY A 11 24.23 1.03 -9.87
CA GLY A 11 23.78 1.00 -11.27
C GLY A 11 22.32 0.64 -11.47
N GLN A 12 21.58 0.29 -10.41
CA GLN A 12 20.16 -0.03 -10.53
C GLN A 12 19.33 1.25 -10.65
N ILE A 13 18.45 1.29 -11.65
CA ILE A 13 17.47 2.38 -11.81
C ILE A 13 16.54 2.41 -10.58
N PRO A 14 16.20 3.58 -10.03
CA PRO A 14 15.29 3.69 -8.91
C PRO A 14 13.95 2.96 -9.14
N VAL A 15 13.54 2.15 -8.17
CA VAL A 15 12.29 1.41 -8.18
C VAL A 15 11.33 2.04 -7.18
N TYR A 16 10.24 2.62 -7.68
CA TYR A 16 9.22 3.26 -6.84
C TYR A 16 8.11 2.26 -6.49
N TYR A 17 7.61 2.30 -5.25
CA TYR A 17 6.50 1.46 -4.82
C TYR A 17 5.19 1.79 -5.54
N ASN A 18 5.02 3.07 -5.94
CA ASN A 18 3.85 3.62 -6.62
C ASN A 18 4.04 3.73 -8.14
N LYS A 19 4.89 2.87 -8.72
CA LYS A 19 5.06 2.82 -10.17
C LYS A 19 3.75 2.47 -10.86
N HIS A 20 3.60 2.93 -12.11
CA HIS A 20 2.51 2.50 -12.98
C HIS A 20 2.72 1.06 -13.41
N GLN A 21 1.63 0.35 -13.67
CA GLN A 21 1.69 -0.97 -14.28
C GLN A 21 2.20 -0.79 -15.72
N SER A 22 3.29 -1.44 -16.05
CA SER A 22 3.87 -1.41 -17.39
C SER A 22 4.28 -2.81 -17.82
N ALA A 23 4.22 -3.07 -19.13
CA ALA A 23 4.65 -4.34 -19.72
C ALA A 23 6.16 -4.62 -19.49
N ARG A 24 6.92 -3.64 -19.05
CA ARG A 24 8.37 -3.75 -18.79
C ARG A 24 8.71 -4.39 -17.46
N VAL A 25 7.76 -4.67 -16.61
CA VAL A 25 8.01 -5.18 -15.26
C VAL A 25 7.36 -6.54 -15.10
N GLY A 26 8.15 -7.58 -15.26
CA GLY A 26 7.79 -8.94 -14.91
C GLY A 26 7.69 -9.90 -16.08
N ASN A 27 8.10 -11.10 -15.84
CA ASN A 27 7.87 -12.31 -16.66
C ASN A 27 8.56 -12.38 -18.03
N GLY A 28 9.87 -12.11 -18.07
CA GLY A 28 10.69 -12.52 -19.21
C GLY A 28 10.60 -11.63 -20.46
N SER A 29 10.07 -10.44 -20.34
CA SER A 29 10.10 -9.46 -21.43
C SER A 29 11.49 -8.83 -21.54
N TRP A 30 12.02 -8.73 -22.74
CA TRP A 30 13.34 -8.25 -23.11
C TRP A 30 13.72 -6.84 -22.62
N SER A 31 12.77 -6.07 -22.20
CA SER A 31 12.96 -4.65 -21.90
C SER A 31 12.75 -4.37 -20.41
N GLY A 32 13.80 -4.41 -19.62
CA GLY A 32 13.80 -3.93 -18.25
C GLY A 32 14.28 -4.89 -17.18
N LEU A 33 14.79 -6.04 -17.58
CA LEU A 33 15.47 -6.97 -16.68
C LEU A 33 16.98 -6.75 -16.79
N TYR A 34 17.65 -6.67 -15.66
CA TYR A 34 19.09 -6.76 -15.60
C TYR A 34 19.50 -8.20 -15.85
N GLN A 35 20.68 -8.40 -16.49
CA GLN A 35 21.19 -9.74 -16.78
C GLN A 35 21.93 -10.35 -15.59
N ASP A 36 22.49 -9.50 -14.74
CA ASP A 36 23.44 -9.86 -13.68
C ASP A 36 22.91 -9.62 -12.28
N ILE A 37 21.78 -8.91 -12.13
CA ILE A 37 21.14 -8.64 -10.84
C ILE A 37 19.61 -8.76 -10.93
N GLU A 38 18.97 -9.02 -9.80
CA GLU A 38 17.52 -8.97 -9.72
C GLU A 38 16.98 -7.55 -9.93
N SER A 39 15.88 -7.41 -10.65
CA SER A 39 15.20 -6.14 -10.87
C SER A 39 14.51 -5.58 -9.62
N SER A 40 14.27 -6.43 -8.62
CA SER A 40 13.73 -6.02 -7.33
C SER A 40 14.77 -5.21 -6.53
N PRO A 41 14.36 -4.21 -5.74
CA PRO A 41 15.29 -3.49 -4.89
C PRO A 41 15.75 -4.37 -3.71
N MET A 42 16.79 -3.95 -3.01
CA MET A 42 17.23 -4.60 -1.78
C MET A 42 16.19 -4.44 -0.67
N TYR A 43 15.69 -3.22 -0.49
CA TYR A 43 14.63 -2.92 0.46
C TYR A 43 13.57 -2.02 -0.18
N TRP A 44 12.33 -2.44 -0.06
CA TRP A 44 11.18 -1.67 -0.52
C TRP A 44 10.85 -0.52 0.42
N PHE A 45 10.18 0.49 -0.10
CA PHE A 45 9.48 1.48 0.71
C PHE A 45 8.60 0.79 1.77
N GLY A 46 8.65 1.26 3.01
CA GLY A 46 7.92 0.65 4.12
C GLY A 46 8.60 -0.57 4.75
N HIS A 47 9.75 -1.02 4.24
CA HIS A 47 10.54 -2.06 4.90
C HIS A 47 10.99 -1.59 6.29
N GLY A 48 11.04 -2.50 7.24
CA GLY A 48 11.54 -2.21 8.58
C GLY A 48 11.59 -3.46 9.43
N LEU A 49 12.53 -3.49 10.35
CA LEU A 49 12.67 -4.54 11.34
C LEU A 49 12.08 -4.10 12.68
N SER A 50 11.66 -5.04 13.48
CA SER A 50 11.19 -4.84 14.85
C SER A 50 11.81 -5.89 15.76
N TYR A 51 11.94 -5.57 17.04
CA TYR A 51 12.35 -6.54 18.08
C TYR A 51 11.20 -7.42 18.56
N THR A 52 10.03 -7.29 17.95
CA THR A 52 8.85 -8.13 18.16
C THR A 52 8.15 -8.38 16.83
N SER A 53 7.14 -9.25 16.80
CA SER A 53 6.40 -9.61 15.60
C SER A 53 4.98 -9.10 15.68
N PHE A 54 4.44 -8.66 14.54
CA PHE A 54 3.06 -8.19 14.44
C PHE A 54 2.29 -9.02 13.40
N LYS A 55 1.07 -9.40 13.75
CA LYS A 55 0.13 -10.10 12.86
C LYS A 55 -0.98 -9.14 12.47
N TYR A 56 -1.30 -9.11 11.18
CA TYR A 56 -2.40 -8.35 10.60
C TYR A 56 -3.51 -9.34 10.25
N GLU A 57 -4.73 -9.08 10.71
CA GLU A 57 -5.89 -9.95 10.53
C GLU A 57 -7.17 -9.14 10.34
N ASP A 58 -8.23 -9.79 9.86
CA ASP A 58 -9.59 -9.28 9.83
C ASP A 58 -9.74 -7.94 9.09
N LEU A 59 -9.04 -7.80 7.94
CA LEU A 59 -9.21 -6.61 7.10
C LEU A 59 -10.64 -6.57 6.54
N SER A 60 -11.36 -5.53 6.86
CA SER A 60 -12.72 -5.26 6.36
C SER A 60 -12.88 -3.82 5.88
N VAL A 61 -13.86 -3.60 5.03
CA VAL A 61 -14.27 -2.27 4.58
C VAL A 61 -15.78 -2.15 4.77
N ASP A 62 -16.18 -1.15 5.51
CA ASP A 62 -17.56 -0.69 5.58
C ASP A 62 -17.78 0.31 4.42
N GLU A 63 -18.41 -0.17 3.35
CA GLU A 63 -18.62 0.63 2.12
C GLU A 63 -19.63 1.75 2.33
N LEU A 64 -20.56 1.61 3.29
CA LEU A 64 -21.54 2.64 3.59
C LEU A 64 -20.91 3.84 4.30
N ASN A 65 -20.07 3.56 5.30
CA ASN A 65 -19.40 4.59 6.09
C ASN A 65 -18.00 4.94 5.56
N MET A 66 -17.54 4.24 4.50
CA MET A 66 -16.21 4.43 3.90
C MET A 66 -15.08 4.27 4.93
N ILE A 67 -15.14 3.22 5.75
CA ILE A 67 -14.16 2.94 6.80
C ILE A 67 -13.53 1.58 6.55
N ALA A 68 -12.22 1.56 6.36
CA ALA A 68 -11.43 0.33 6.39
C ALA A 68 -10.96 0.07 7.83
N SER A 69 -10.95 -1.20 8.25
CA SER A 69 -10.45 -1.59 9.57
C SER A 69 -9.60 -2.86 9.48
N VAL A 70 -8.57 -2.94 10.34
CA VAL A 70 -7.69 -4.09 10.45
C VAL A 70 -7.35 -4.34 11.92
N LYS A 71 -7.30 -5.59 12.33
CA LYS A 71 -6.84 -5.99 13.65
C LYS A 71 -5.34 -6.27 13.60
N ILE A 72 -4.58 -5.68 14.52
CA ILE A 72 -3.15 -5.86 14.65
C ILE A 72 -2.84 -6.41 16.03
N THR A 73 -2.10 -7.51 16.07
CA THR A 73 -1.70 -8.20 17.29
C THR A 73 -0.19 -8.25 17.38
N ASN A 74 0.38 -7.87 18.53
CA ASN A 74 1.78 -8.14 18.84
C ASN A 74 1.91 -9.61 19.26
N THR A 75 2.46 -10.43 18.38
CA THR A 75 2.64 -11.88 18.62
C THR A 75 3.98 -12.25 19.23
N GLY A 76 4.84 -11.27 19.45
CA GLY A 76 6.13 -11.49 20.13
C GLY A 76 6.04 -11.27 21.64
N ASN A 77 7.18 -11.36 22.30
CA ASN A 77 7.30 -11.31 23.76
C ASN A 77 7.81 -9.97 24.31
N ARG A 78 7.87 -8.92 23.49
CA ARG A 78 8.35 -7.59 23.85
C ARG A 78 7.34 -6.52 23.47
N LEU A 79 7.32 -5.43 24.24
CA LEU A 79 6.66 -4.20 23.84
C LEU A 79 7.24 -3.73 22.50
N GLY A 80 6.38 -3.36 21.56
CA GLY A 80 6.83 -2.89 20.26
C GLY A 80 5.92 -1.83 19.64
N LYS A 81 6.51 -1.06 18.72
CA LYS A 81 5.78 -0.07 17.94
C LYS A 81 5.70 -0.54 16.50
N GLU A 82 4.50 -0.52 15.94
CA GLU A 82 4.26 -0.81 14.53
C GLU A 82 3.75 0.42 13.81
N THR A 83 4.24 0.62 12.58
CA THR A 83 3.74 1.65 11.68
C THR A 83 2.86 1.00 10.62
N ILE A 84 1.58 1.30 10.67
CA ILE A 84 0.57 0.81 9.74
C ILE A 84 0.57 1.73 8.52
N LEU A 85 0.69 1.17 7.34
CA LEU A 85 0.68 1.88 6.06
C LEU A 85 -0.55 1.43 5.28
N TRP A 86 -1.46 2.37 5.01
CA TRP A 86 -2.67 2.13 4.25
C TRP A 86 -2.48 2.60 2.81
N TYR A 87 -2.62 1.67 1.89
CA TYR A 87 -2.53 1.97 0.46
C TYR A 87 -3.89 1.76 -0.20
N VAL A 88 -4.16 2.59 -1.19
CA VAL A 88 -5.32 2.46 -2.07
C VAL A 88 -4.84 2.21 -3.49
N SER A 89 -5.53 1.33 -4.20
CA SER A 89 -5.34 1.03 -5.61
C SER A 89 -6.66 1.25 -6.34
N ASP A 90 -6.56 1.81 -7.53
CA ASP A 90 -7.64 1.98 -8.49
C ASP A 90 -7.25 1.21 -9.76
N PRO A 91 -7.74 -0.03 -9.94
CA PRO A 91 -7.33 -0.87 -11.07
C PRO A 91 -8.02 -0.52 -12.39
N GLU A 92 -9.15 0.20 -12.37
CA GLU A 92 -10.03 0.39 -13.52
C GLU A 92 -10.25 1.86 -13.92
N ALA A 93 -9.39 2.77 -13.45
CA ALA A 93 -9.47 4.18 -13.79
C ALA A 93 -9.33 4.43 -15.31
N SER A 94 -10.00 5.47 -15.81
CA SER A 94 -9.94 5.90 -17.22
C SER A 94 -8.53 6.29 -17.68
N ILE A 95 -7.63 6.63 -16.75
CA ILE A 95 -6.20 6.81 -17.01
C ILE A 95 -5.38 5.89 -16.13
N THR A 96 -4.24 5.42 -16.63
CA THR A 96 -3.36 4.51 -15.91
C THR A 96 -2.94 5.10 -14.56
N GLN A 97 -3.34 4.44 -13.48
CA GLN A 97 -2.97 4.80 -12.11
C GLN A 97 -1.74 4.02 -11.63
N PRO A 98 -1.00 4.54 -10.63
CA PRO A 98 0.00 3.76 -9.91
C PRO A 98 -0.60 2.48 -9.32
N ILE A 99 0.19 1.40 -9.26
CA ILE A 99 -0.23 0.10 -8.71
C ILE A 99 -0.88 0.24 -7.34
N LYS A 100 -0.35 1.14 -6.51
CA LYS A 100 -0.93 1.54 -5.22
C LYS A 100 -0.39 2.90 -4.78
N LYS A 101 -1.17 3.64 -4.02
CA LYS A 101 -0.78 4.93 -3.43
C LYS A 101 -0.90 4.86 -1.92
N LEU A 102 0.11 5.30 -1.18
CA LEU A 102 0.01 5.47 0.27
C LEU A 102 -0.94 6.65 0.55
N LYS A 103 -2.00 6.39 1.29
CA LYS A 103 -3.04 7.38 1.58
C LYS A 103 -3.13 7.74 3.06
N HIS A 104 -2.78 6.80 3.94
CA HIS A 104 -2.77 7.06 5.37
C HIS A 104 -1.69 6.22 6.05
N PHE A 105 -1.20 6.71 7.18
CA PHE A 105 -0.34 5.93 8.06
C PHE A 105 -0.54 6.35 9.51
N GLU A 106 -0.37 5.40 10.40
CA GLU A 106 -0.32 5.68 11.83
C GLU A 106 0.68 4.76 12.53
N LYS A 107 1.09 5.13 13.73
CA LYS A 107 2.01 4.36 14.56
C LYS A 107 1.35 4.01 15.87
N ILE A 108 1.27 2.72 16.16
CA ILE A 108 0.72 2.21 17.42
C ILE A 108 1.80 1.53 18.25
N GLU A 109 1.57 1.45 19.55
CA GLU A 109 2.38 0.67 20.48
C GLU A 109 1.53 -0.43 21.09
N LEU A 110 2.04 -1.66 21.11
CA LEU A 110 1.36 -2.82 21.65
C LEU A 110 2.27 -3.61 22.58
N LYS A 111 1.74 -4.01 23.74
CA LYS A 111 2.36 -4.96 24.65
C LYS A 111 2.35 -6.38 24.05
N PRO A 112 3.13 -7.33 24.59
CA PRO A 112 3.03 -8.74 24.20
C PRO A 112 1.58 -9.25 24.28
N ASN A 113 1.13 -9.93 23.20
CA ASN A 113 -0.22 -10.48 23.06
C ASN A 113 -1.36 -9.43 23.04
N GLU A 114 -1.04 -8.15 23.03
CA GLU A 114 -2.04 -7.09 22.89
C GLU A 114 -2.48 -6.97 21.43
N SER A 115 -3.80 -6.75 21.24
CA SER A 115 -4.41 -6.51 19.94
C SER A 115 -5.10 -5.15 19.93
N LYS A 116 -5.08 -4.49 18.77
CA LYS A 116 -5.81 -3.24 18.52
C LYS A 116 -6.45 -3.30 17.15
N VAL A 117 -7.69 -2.85 17.04
CA VAL A 117 -8.32 -2.53 15.76
C VAL A 117 -7.93 -1.11 15.38
N VAL A 118 -7.44 -0.97 14.16
CA VAL A 118 -6.99 0.29 13.57
C VAL A 118 -7.88 0.60 12.39
N THR A 119 -8.32 1.84 12.26
CA THR A 119 -9.25 2.27 11.21
C THR A 119 -8.64 3.31 10.30
N PHE A 120 -9.09 3.33 9.06
CA PHE A 120 -8.76 4.33 8.06
C PHE A 120 -10.04 4.82 7.42
N GLU A 121 -10.38 6.09 7.62
CA GLU A 121 -11.50 6.76 6.98
C GLU A 121 -11.12 7.12 5.54
N ILE A 122 -11.85 6.57 4.58
CA ILE A 122 -11.58 6.75 3.15
C ILE A 122 -12.41 7.92 2.65
N ASP A 123 -11.74 9.01 2.29
CA ASP A 123 -12.37 10.18 1.68
C ASP A 123 -12.28 10.10 0.14
N LYS A 124 -13.41 10.27 -0.56
CA LYS A 124 -13.48 10.14 -2.01
C LYS A 124 -12.53 11.11 -2.72
N THR A 125 -12.47 12.35 -2.28
CA THR A 125 -11.70 13.40 -2.96
C THR A 125 -10.20 13.25 -2.75
N SER A 126 -9.74 13.03 -1.53
CA SER A 126 -8.31 12.97 -1.22
C SER A 126 -7.69 11.59 -1.43
N HIS A 127 -8.50 10.52 -1.31
CA HIS A 127 -7.98 9.16 -1.32
C HIS A 127 -8.24 8.41 -2.62
N LEU A 128 -9.38 8.65 -3.29
CA LEU A 128 -9.81 7.89 -4.48
C LEU A 128 -9.68 8.67 -5.78
N SER A 129 -9.61 10.00 -5.72
CA SER A 129 -9.50 10.84 -6.92
C SER A 129 -8.11 10.83 -7.54
N TYR A 130 -8.05 11.21 -8.78
CA TYR A 130 -6.83 11.47 -9.54
C TYR A 130 -6.93 12.82 -10.29
N VAL A 131 -5.82 13.30 -10.83
CA VAL A 131 -5.78 14.52 -11.64
C VAL A 131 -5.77 14.13 -13.12
N ASP A 132 -6.69 14.68 -13.88
CA ASP A 132 -6.77 14.45 -15.35
C ASP A 132 -5.69 15.27 -16.13
N GLN A 133 -5.65 15.09 -17.43
CA GLN A 133 -4.70 15.79 -18.31
C GLN A 133 -4.91 17.33 -18.33
N LYS A 134 -6.07 17.82 -17.89
CA LYS A 134 -6.40 19.25 -17.83
C LYS A 134 -6.13 19.85 -16.46
N GLY A 135 -5.71 19.05 -15.48
CA GLY A 135 -5.47 19.47 -14.12
C GLY A 135 -6.69 19.43 -13.21
N ASN A 136 -7.81 18.83 -13.63
CA ASN A 136 -9.00 18.70 -12.80
C ASN A 136 -8.88 17.47 -11.87
N ILE A 137 -9.42 17.58 -10.67
CA ILE A 137 -9.56 16.46 -9.74
C ILE A 137 -10.80 15.67 -10.14
N ILE A 138 -10.62 14.42 -10.52
CA ILE A 138 -11.67 13.51 -11.00
C ILE A 138 -11.80 12.35 -10.02
N PHE A 139 -13.02 12.06 -9.60
CA PHE A 139 -13.42 10.81 -8.96
C PHE A 139 -14.25 10.01 -9.97
N GLU A 140 -13.97 8.74 -10.10
CA GLU A 140 -14.75 7.78 -10.87
C GLU A 140 -15.28 6.72 -9.92
N SER A 141 -16.59 6.40 -10.03
CA SER A 141 -17.19 5.28 -9.33
C SER A 141 -16.64 3.95 -9.87
N GLY A 142 -16.54 2.95 -9.02
CA GLY A 142 -16.00 1.65 -9.42
C GLY A 142 -15.40 0.86 -8.27
N ASP A 143 -14.59 -0.14 -8.65
CA ASP A 143 -13.95 -1.04 -7.72
C ASP A 143 -12.55 -0.55 -7.34
N PHE A 144 -12.36 -0.38 -6.05
CA PHE A 144 -11.08 -0.01 -5.44
C PHE A 144 -10.53 -1.15 -4.60
N LYS A 145 -9.24 -1.06 -4.25
CA LYS A 145 -8.61 -1.99 -3.31
C LYS A 145 -7.90 -1.20 -2.21
N VAL A 146 -8.12 -1.61 -0.97
CA VAL A 146 -7.31 -1.19 0.16
C VAL A 146 -6.29 -2.27 0.50
N ASN A 147 -5.06 -1.84 0.79
CA ASN A 147 -3.96 -2.73 1.12
C ASN A 147 -3.33 -2.28 2.45
N VAL A 148 -3.13 -3.21 3.37
CA VAL A 148 -2.46 -2.96 4.66
C VAL A 148 -1.68 -4.20 5.08
N GLY A 149 -0.40 -4.02 5.44
CA GLY A 149 0.47 -5.17 5.67
C GLY A 149 0.57 -6.07 4.43
N ASN A 150 0.17 -7.33 4.59
CA ASN A 150 0.06 -8.33 3.52
C ASN A 150 -1.40 -8.61 3.09
N LEU A 151 -2.35 -7.84 3.62
CA LEU A 151 -3.77 -8.02 3.35
C LEU A 151 -4.25 -7.07 2.26
N VAL A 152 -5.21 -7.54 1.46
CA VAL A 152 -5.87 -6.78 0.40
C VAL A 152 -7.37 -7.03 0.46
N LYS A 153 -8.16 -5.99 0.35
CA LYS A 153 -9.63 -6.07 0.29
C LYS A 153 -10.15 -5.16 -0.81
N SER A 154 -10.97 -5.71 -1.69
CA SER A 154 -11.73 -4.92 -2.68
C SER A 154 -12.99 -4.35 -2.03
N PHE A 155 -13.40 -3.18 -2.48
CA PHE A 155 -14.63 -2.50 -2.12
C PHE A 155 -15.12 -1.67 -3.30
N ASN A 156 -16.44 -1.47 -3.37
CA ASN A 156 -17.07 -0.70 -4.43
C ASN A 156 -17.49 0.67 -3.92
N VAL A 157 -17.35 1.68 -4.76
CA VAL A 157 -17.81 3.05 -4.48
C VAL A 157 -18.68 3.51 -5.63
N SER A 158 -19.94 3.74 -5.36
CA SER A 158 -20.89 4.31 -6.30
C SER A 158 -20.93 5.84 -6.20
N ASP A 159 -21.35 6.47 -7.31
CA ASP A 159 -21.79 7.85 -7.29
C ASP A 159 -23.06 7.94 -6.44
N GLY A 160 -22.98 8.68 -5.34
CA GLY A 160 -24.10 8.93 -4.43
C GLY A 160 -24.99 10.04 -4.91
#